data_55d1261a6e0455bc50a87d121284e35d
#
_entry.id   55d1261a6e0455bc50a87d121284e35d
#
_cell.length_a   1.000
_cell.length_b   1.000
_cell.length_c   1.000
_cell.angle_alpha   90.00
_cell.angle_beta   90.00
_cell.angle_gamma   90.00
#
_symmetry.space_group_name_H-M   'P 1'
#
loop_
_entity.id
_entity.type
_entity.pdbx_description
1 polymer ?
#
loop_
_entity_poly.entity_id
_entity_poly.type
_entity_poly.pdbx_seq_one_letter_code
_entity_poly.pdbx_strand_id
1 'polypeptide(L)'
;MEKTKDEVIKEILTLFILAFLAVIIICPLGLLIAKSFQNNGGEFIGFKNFHEYFTNPNTLISLKNTLFISTISSIISIVLAFTFAYGIQRTTIKFKNIFKYIGMLPLFAPTMMHGIALVYMFGRKGAVTTGFFEKLPALAWDINLYGPTGIIIAEVLYIFPQVFLVLNIALSVTDYRLYEAADMLGTSNFRKFFTITLPNIKYGFISSFIIAFILTFTDFGAPKVVGGNYSVLATDVYIKVVGQNNMAMGAVVSIILLIPSVIAFLIDQKVQKKQSVVFNAKSKVYVPKKDNLRDTFYYIYMTLICLFVISVFVTIFVSAFSKLWPYDLTFSLKNFKFYDYNGGVALFFKNSFILALLSGILGTFMTFMSAYLIEKKEKKTIADKMIYFLSIVPLALPGMLSLIHI
;
A
#
# COMPACT_ATOMS: atom_id res chain seq x y z
N MET A 1 43.70 18.78 10.86
CA MET A 1 42.74 19.11 11.92
C MET A 1 42.40 17.80 12.63
N GLU A 2 42.69 17.69 13.91
CA GLU A 2 42.26 16.54 14.69
C GLU A 2 40.75 16.55 14.80
N LYS A 3 40.15 15.40 14.53
CA LYS A 3 38.69 15.23 14.66
C LYS A 3 38.30 15.34 16.13
N THR A 4 37.23 16.04 16.42
CA THR A 4 36.69 16.10 17.77
C THR A 4 36.14 14.73 18.20
N LYS A 5 36.09 14.46 19.53
CA LYS A 5 35.52 13.19 20.03
C LYS A 5 34.11 12.93 19.49
N ASP A 6 33.29 13.99 19.34
CA ASP A 6 31.94 13.90 18.80
C ASP A 6 31.91 13.48 17.33
N GLU A 7 32.86 13.95 16.53
CA GLU A 7 32.97 13.55 15.11
C GLU A 7 33.37 12.08 14.98
N VAL A 8 34.30 11.61 15.81
CA VAL A 8 34.69 10.20 15.83
C VAL A 8 33.54 9.29 16.23
N ILE A 9 32.77 9.66 17.26
CA ILE A 9 31.57 8.89 17.69
C ILE A 9 30.54 8.85 16.57
N LYS A 10 30.26 9.97 15.88
CA LYS A 10 29.33 10.01 14.77
C LYS A 10 29.78 9.13 13.59
N GLU A 11 31.07 9.09 13.29
CA GLU A 11 31.62 8.20 12.25
C GLU A 11 31.47 6.73 12.61
N ILE A 12 31.81 6.34 13.85
CA ILE A 12 31.65 4.95 14.33
C ILE A 12 30.18 4.52 14.27
N LEU A 13 29.25 5.35 14.73
CA LEU A 13 27.82 5.08 14.65
C LEU A 13 27.32 4.98 13.21
N THR A 14 27.85 5.82 12.34
CA THR A 14 27.52 5.78 10.89
C THR A 14 27.96 4.45 10.27
N LEU A 15 29.19 4.00 10.55
CA LEU A 15 29.71 2.73 10.04
C LEU A 15 28.94 1.54 10.61
N PHE A 16 28.58 1.58 11.91
CA PHE A 16 27.75 0.55 12.53
C PHE A 16 26.38 0.43 11.88
N ILE A 17 25.68 1.55 11.69
CA ILE A 17 24.37 1.56 11.03
C ILE A 17 24.48 1.09 9.58
N LEU A 18 25.51 1.54 8.85
CA LEU A 18 25.73 1.11 7.48
C LEU A 18 25.94 -0.41 7.40
N ALA A 19 26.80 -0.98 8.27
CA ALA A 19 27.03 -2.40 8.31
C ALA A 19 25.77 -3.19 8.68
N PHE A 20 25.00 -2.70 9.64
CA PHE A 20 23.73 -3.31 10.06
C PHE A 20 22.71 -3.33 8.91
N LEU A 21 22.49 -2.19 8.23
CA LEU A 21 21.58 -2.10 7.09
C LEU A 21 22.06 -2.96 5.91
N ALA A 22 23.37 -2.99 5.66
CA ALA A 22 23.92 -3.83 4.61
C ALA A 22 23.69 -5.33 4.88
N VAL A 23 23.89 -5.79 6.10
CA VAL A 23 23.62 -7.20 6.45
C VAL A 23 22.14 -7.52 6.33
N ILE A 24 21.24 -6.69 6.83
CA ILE A 24 19.80 -6.99 6.85
C ILE A 24 19.17 -6.84 5.46
N ILE A 25 19.69 -5.98 4.59
CA ILE A 25 19.07 -5.70 3.29
C ILE A 25 19.84 -6.36 2.15
N ILE A 26 21.16 -6.14 2.07
CA ILE A 26 21.96 -6.62 0.92
C ILE A 26 22.17 -8.13 0.99
N CYS A 27 22.39 -8.70 2.19
CA CYS A 27 22.65 -10.13 2.32
C CYS A 27 21.43 -10.97 1.87
N PRO A 28 20.19 -10.72 2.36
CA PRO A 28 19.01 -11.43 1.86
C PRO A 28 18.78 -11.27 0.36
N LEU A 29 18.91 -10.04 -0.17
CA LEU A 29 18.78 -9.80 -1.61
C LEU A 29 19.87 -10.53 -2.43
N GLY A 30 21.09 -10.56 -1.93
CA GLY A 30 22.19 -11.29 -2.54
C GLY A 30 21.94 -12.79 -2.58
N LEU A 31 21.44 -13.36 -1.49
CA LEU A 31 21.06 -14.78 -1.40
C LEU A 31 19.92 -15.10 -2.37
N LEU A 32 18.90 -14.25 -2.44
CA LEU A 32 17.78 -14.41 -3.38
C LEU A 32 18.29 -14.38 -4.83
N ILE A 33 19.13 -13.42 -5.18
CA ILE A 33 19.75 -13.34 -6.52
C ILE A 33 20.58 -14.60 -6.79
N ALA A 34 21.44 -15.01 -5.86
CA ALA A 34 22.25 -16.22 -6.01
C ALA A 34 21.38 -17.47 -6.21
N LYS A 35 20.30 -17.61 -5.43
CA LYS A 35 19.37 -18.75 -5.52
C LYS A 35 18.64 -18.82 -6.85
N SER A 36 18.36 -17.69 -7.50
CA SER A 36 17.71 -17.67 -8.82
C SER A 36 18.57 -18.28 -9.95
N PHE A 37 19.90 -18.31 -9.76
CA PHE A 37 20.85 -18.93 -10.69
C PHE A 37 21.23 -20.38 -10.34
N GLN A 38 20.63 -20.93 -9.29
CA GLN A 38 20.88 -22.30 -8.82
C GLN A 38 19.67 -23.20 -9.10
N ASN A 39 19.91 -24.51 -9.16
CA ASN A 39 18.84 -25.50 -9.07
C ASN A 39 18.41 -25.69 -7.59
N ASN A 40 17.39 -26.54 -7.35
CA ASN A 40 16.96 -26.83 -5.99
C ASN A 40 18.03 -27.54 -5.14
N GLY A 41 18.99 -28.20 -5.77
CA GLY A 41 20.14 -28.84 -5.14
C GLY A 41 21.30 -27.89 -4.79
N GLY A 42 21.22 -26.61 -5.18
CA GLY A 42 22.25 -25.59 -4.93
C GLY A 42 23.34 -25.47 -6.00
N GLU A 43 23.26 -26.25 -7.08
CA GLU A 43 24.23 -26.19 -8.18
C GLU A 43 23.93 -24.97 -9.07
N PHE A 44 24.99 -24.29 -9.54
CA PHE A 44 24.85 -23.14 -10.43
C PHE A 44 24.46 -23.60 -11.85
N ILE A 45 23.34 -23.11 -12.36
CA ILE A 45 22.79 -23.45 -13.68
C ILE A 45 22.62 -22.23 -14.60
N GLY A 46 23.17 -21.09 -14.23
CA GLY A 46 23.08 -19.85 -15.00
C GLY A 46 21.63 -19.38 -15.18
N PHE A 47 21.28 -18.93 -16.37
CA PHE A 47 19.96 -18.36 -16.69
C PHE A 47 18.87 -19.39 -17.00
N LYS A 48 19.08 -20.69 -16.75
CA LYS A 48 18.14 -21.75 -17.10
C LYS A 48 16.75 -21.54 -16.46
N ASN A 49 16.71 -21.17 -15.18
CA ASN A 49 15.44 -20.89 -14.47
C ASN A 49 14.69 -19.70 -15.10
N PHE A 50 15.39 -18.66 -15.51
CA PHE A 50 14.76 -17.51 -16.18
C PHE A 50 14.23 -17.90 -17.57
N HIS A 51 14.98 -18.70 -18.32
CA HIS A 51 14.52 -19.22 -19.61
C HIS A 51 13.24 -20.07 -19.42
N GLU A 52 13.23 -20.99 -18.47
CA GLU A 52 12.07 -21.82 -18.14
C GLU A 52 10.86 -20.96 -17.74
N TYR A 53 11.08 -19.93 -16.93
CA TYR A 53 10.03 -18.99 -16.53
C TYR A 53 9.41 -18.29 -17.73
N PHE A 54 10.22 -17.68 -18.60
CA PHE A 54 9.72 -16.90 -19.74
C PHE A 54 9.18 -17.74 -20.89
N THR A 55 9.52 -19.01 -20.97
CA THR A 55 8.96 -19.94 -21.97
C THR A 55 7.63 -20.56 -21.53
N ASN A 56 7.26 -20.45 -20.24
CA ASN A 56 6.01 -20.98 -19.73
C ASN A 56 4.86 -19.95 -19.94
N PRO A 57 3.83 -20.28 -20.75
CA PRO A 57 2.73 -19.36 -21.03
C PRO A 57 1.99 -18.88 -19.78
N ASN A 58 1.84 -19.71 -18.75
CA ASN A 58 1.10 -19.38 -17.53
C ASN A 58 1.81 -18.27 -16.73
N THR A 59 3.14 -18.24 -16.75
CA THR A 59 3.90 -17.21 -16.02
C THR A 59 3.81 -15.84 -16.68
N LEU A 60 3.76 -15.79 -18.02
CA LEU A 60 3.52 -14.54 -18.75
C LEU A 60 2.10 -14.00 -18.51
N ILE A 61 1.12 -14.91 -18.35
CA ILE A 61 -0.25 -14.53 -17.99
C ILE A 61 -0.25 -13.86 -16.60
N SER A 62 0.43 -14.41 -15.61
CA SER A 62 0.50 -13.84 -14.26
C SER A 62 1.16 -12.43 -14.26
N LEU A 63 2.21 -12.24 -15.07
CA LEU A 63 2.84 -10.92 -15.24
C LEU A 63 1.86 -9.92 -15.85
N LYS A 64 1.18 -10.30 -16.93
CA LYS A 64 0.16 -9.45 -17.59
C LYS A 64 -0.98 -9.12 -16.63
N ASN A 65 -1.46 -10.11 -15.91
CA ASN A 65 -2.52 -9.94 -14.91
C ASN A 65 -2.10 -8.96 -13.81
N THR A 66 -0.89 -9.10 -13.28
CA THR A 66 -0.36 -8.20 -12.24
C THR A 66 -0.26 -6.77 -12.74
N LEU A 67 0.28 -6.55 -13.94
CA LEU A 67 0.35 -5.23 -14.56
C LEU A 67 -1.04 -4.61 -14.78
N PHE A 68 -2.00 -5.40 -15.25
CA PHE A 68 -3.38 -4.96 -15.44
C PHE A 68 -4.02 -4.54 -14.13
N ILE A 69 -4.01 -5.41 -13.12
CA ILE A 69 -4.59 -5.13 -11.80
C ILE A 69 -3.94 -3.89 -11.18
N SER A 70 -2.60 -3.82 -11.15
CA SER A 70 -1.88 -2.70 -10.53
C SER A 70 -2.20 -1.37 -11.20
N THR A 71 -2.26 -1.36 -12.54
CA THR A 71 -2.57 -0.14 -13.29
C THR A 71 -4.02 0.31 -13.06
N ILE A 72 -4.98 -0.60 -13.19
CA ILE A 72 -6.40 -0.27 -13.05
C ILE A 72 -6.74 0.14 -11.62
N SER A 73 -6.28 -0.62 -10.61
CA SER A 73 -6.50 -0.29 -9.20
C SER A 73 -5.89 1.06 -8.84
N SER A 74 -4.69 1.37 -9.35
CA SER A 74 -4.04 2.68 -9.13
C SER A 74 -4.86 3.82 -9.72
N ILE A 75 -5.33 3.69 -10.96
CA ILE A 75 -6.14 4.73 -11.62
C ILE A 75 -7.45 4.96 -10.85
N ILE A 76 -8.17 3.88 -10.52
CA ILE A 76 -9.44 3.99 -9.78
C ILE A 76 -9.21 4.64 -8.42
N SER A 77 -8.19 4.20 -7.67
CA SER A 77 -7.87 4.78 -6.37
C SER A 77 -7.51 6.25 -6.44
N ILE A 78 -6.75 6.67 -7.46
CA ILE A 78 -6.42 8.09 -7.65
C ILE A 78 -7.67 8.91 -7.88
N VAL A 79 -8.58 8.46 -8.75
CA VAL A 79 -9.83 9.19 -9.03
C VAL A 79 -10.67 9.31 -7.76
N LEU A 80 -10.86 8.21 -7.03
CA LEU A 80 -11.63 8.21 -5.79
C LEU A 80 -10.96 9.05 -4.69
N ALA A 81 -9.68 8.85 -4.46
CA ALA A 81 -8.95 9.55 -3.40
C ALA A 81 -8.76 11.04 -3.71
N PHE A 82 -8.55 11.41 -4.98
CA PHE A 82 -8.48 12.81 -5.39
C PHE A 82 -9.81 13.52 -5.15
N THR A 83 -10.92 12.92 -5.58
CA THR A 83 -12.26 13.47 -5.36
C THR A 83 -12.55 13.64 -3.88
N PHE A 84 -12.16 12.67 -3.07
CA PHE A 84 -12.29 12.73 -1.60
C PHE A 84 -11.40 13.84 -1.00
N ALA A 85 -10.13 13.92 -1.39
CA ALA A 85 -9.19 14.94 -0.92
C ALA A 85 -9.62 16.36 -1.35
N TYR A 86 -10.17 16.49 -2.56
CA TYR A 86 -10.74 17.74 -3.03
C TYR A 86 -11.94 18.17 -2.18
N GLY A 87 -12.83 17.25 -1.83
CA GLY A 87 -13.93 17.48 -0.90
C GLY A 87 -13.45 17.99 0.47
N ILE A 88 -12.41 17.37 1.03
CA ILE A 88 -11.81 17.81 2.31
C ILE A 88 -11.21 19.22 2.20
N GLN A 89 -10.44 19.52 1.14
CA GLN A 89 -9.64 20.74 1.03
C GLN A 89 -10.39 21.93 0.42
N ARG A 90 -11.37 21.70 -0.46
CA ARG A 90 -11.96 22.73 -1.32
C ARG A 90 -13.44 23.01 -1.06
N THR A 91 -14.05 22.41 -0.03
CA THR A 91 -15.47 22.60 0.31
C THR A 91 -15.61 23.20 1.71
N THR A 92 -16.85 23.62 2.08
CA THR A 92 -17.18 24.11 3.42
C THR A 92 -17.96 23.10 4.28
N ILE A 93 -17.91 21.81 3.91
CA ILE A 93 -18.62 20.71 4.57
C ILE A 93 -18.24 20.64 6.06
N LYS A 94 -19.23 20.37 6.90
CA LYS A 94 -19.04 20.09 8.31
C LYS A 94 -18.48 18.67 8.52
N PHE A 95 -17.83 18.44 9.67
CA PHE A 95 -17.31 17.14 10.07
C PHE A 95 -16.23 16.52 9.16
N LYS A 96 -15.46 17.33 8.44
CA LYS A 96 -14.36 16.87 7.57
C LYS A 96 -13.41 15.90 8.24
N ASN A 97 -13.11 16.10 9.53
CA ASN A 97 -12.21 15.22 10.28
C ASN A 97 -12.79 13.81 10.46
N ILE A 98 -14.12 13.68 10.63
CA ILE A 98 -14.76 12.37 10.73
C ILE A 98 -14.62 11.62 9.41
N PHE A 99 -14.93 12.26 8.28
CA PHE A 99 -14.73 11.68 6.95
C PHE A 99 -13.27 11.25 6.75
N LYS A 100 -12.33 12.13 7.09
CA LYS A 100 -10.89 11.86 6.99
C LYS A 100 -10.49 10.62 7.80
N TYR A 101 -10.90 10.51 9.06
CA TYR A 101 -10.55 9.37 9.91
C TYR A 101 -11.18 8.06 9.42
N ILE A 102 -12.45 8.08 9.01
CA ILE A 102 -13.11 6.90 8.45
C ILE A 102 -12.45 6.47 7.14
N GLY A 103 -12.15 7.41 6.24
CA GLY A 103 -11.46 7.11 4.99
C GLY A 103 -10.04 6.54 5.18
N MET A 104 -9.43 6.76 6.35
CA MET A 104 -8.12 6.22 6.70
C MET A 104 -8.17 4.85 7.40
N LEU A 105 -9.35 4.37 7.82
CA LEU A 105 -9.47 3.08 8.52
C LEU A 105 -8.82 1.90 7.79
N PRO A 106 -8.95 1.76 6.44
CA PRO A 106 -8.35 0.63 5.74
C PRO A 106 -6.83 0.55 5.87
N LEU A 107 -6.15 1.66 6.18
CA LEU A 107 -4.70 1.67 6.41
C LEU A 107 -4.26 0.75 7.56
N PHE A 108 -5.14 0.56 8.55
CA PHE A 108 -4.84 -0.22 9.75
C PHE A 108 -5.19 -1.71 9.61
N ALA A 109 -5.71 -2.12 8.47
CA ALA A 109 -6.13 -3.49 8.21
C ALA A 109 -5.25 -4.15 7.12
N PRO A 110 -4.83 -5.41 7.29
CA PRO A 110 -4.11 -6.14 6.26
C PRO A 110 -5.00 -6.41 5.04
N THR A 111 -4.41 -6.50 3.85
CA THR A 111 -5.13 -6.70 2.58
C THR A 111 -5.97 -7.98 2.56
N MET A 112 -5.51 -9.05 3.22
CA MET A 112 -6.30 -10.28 3.39
C MET A 112 -7.64 -10.03 4.11
N MET A 113 -7.66 -9.15 5.10
CA MET A 113 -8.89 -8.80 5.82
C MET A 113 -9.92 -8.14 4.89
N HIS A 114 -9.48 -7.24 4.01
CA HIS A 114 -10.34 -6.63 3.00
C HIS A 114 -10.92 -7.70 2.06
N GLY A 115 -10.08 -8.62 1.59
CA GLY A 115 -10.51 -9.74 0.77
C GLY A 115 -11.55 -10.62 1.48
N ILE A 116 -11.33 -11.00 2.73
CA ILE A 116 -12.26 -11.81 3.52
C ILE A 116 -13.60 -11.07 3.73
N ALA A 117 -13.56 -9.77 4.05
CA ALA A 117 -14.76 -8.95 4.18
C ALA A 117 -15.58 -8.96 2.88
N LEU A 118 -14.90 -8.76 1.74
CA LEU A 118 -15.57 -8.78 0.44
C LEU A 118 -16.17 -10.16 0.13
N VAL A 119 -15.53 -11.26 0.50
CA VAL A 119 -16.09 -12.61 0.37
C VAL A 119 -17.35 -12.76 1.23
N TYR A 120 -17.35 -12.22 2.44
CA TYR A 120 -18.54 -12.26 3.32
C TYR A 120 -19.66 -11.34 2.83
N MET A 121 -19.35 -10.25 2.14
CA MET A 121 -20.34 -9.34 1.56
C MET A 121 -20.84 -9.81 0.19
N PHE A 122 -19.92 -10.14 -0.72
CA PHE A 122 -20.16 -10.30 -2.16
C PHE A 122 -19.75 -11.67 -2.71
N GLY A 123 -19.28 -12.61 -1.88
CA GLY A 123 -18.99 -13.99 -2.31
C GLY A 123 -20.28 -14.74 -2.67
N ARG A 124 -20.14 -15.97 -3.15
CA ARG A 124 -21.31 -16.79 -3.60
C ARG A 124 -22.43 -16.91 -2.57
N LYS A 125 -22.11 -16.88 -1.26
CA LYS A 125 -23.05 -16.89 -0.14
C LYS A 125 -22.93 -15.61 0.71
N GLY A 126 -22.47 -14.53 0.09
CA GLY A 126 -22.29 -13.24 0.74
C GLY A 126 -23.62 -12.57 1.07
N ALA A 127 -23.60 -11.69 2.07
CA ALA A 127 -24.81 -11.02 2.54
C ALA A 127 -25.50 -10.22 1.42
N VAL A 128 -24.75 -9.49 0.59
CA VAL A 128 -25.32 -8.70 -0.51
C VAL A 128 -25.73 -9.61 -1.67
N THR A 129 -24.89 -10.59 -2.03
CA THR A 129 -25.16 -11.51 -3.14
C THR A 129 -26.45 -12.30 -2.94
N THR A 130 -26.76 -12.68 -1.71
CA THR A 130 -27.98 -13.45 -1.36
C THR A 130 -29.17 -12.55 -0.96
N GLY A 131 -29.04 -11.24 -1.07
CA GLY A 131 -30.12 -10.33 -0.59
C GLY A 131 -30.31 -10.41 0.91
N PHE A 132 -29.23 -10.22 1.67
CA PHE A 132 -29.21 -10.30 3.13
C PHE A 132 -29.78 -11.65 3.65
N PHE A 133 -29.19 -12.73 3.10
CA PHE A 133 -29.52 -14.11 3.47
C PHE A 133 -30.99 -14.48 3.13
N GLU A 134 -31.39 -14.12 1.90
CA GLU A 134 -32.72 -14.37 1.34
C GLU A 134 -33.86 -13.61 2.05
N LYS A 135 -33.54 -12.74 3.02
CA LYS A 135 -34.55 -11.90 3.68
C LYS A 135 -35.02 -10.74 2.82
N LEU A 136 -34.20 -10.26 1.92
CA LEU A 136 -34.46 -9.15 1.00
C LEU A 136 -34.01 -9.51 -0.43
N PRO A 137 -34.66 -10.48 -1.10
CA PRO A 137 -34.23 -10.98 -2.42
C PRO A 137 -34.17 -9.88 -3.49
N ALA A 138 -34.99 -8.84 -3.37
CA ALA A 138 -35.00 -7.70 -4.29
C ALA A 138 -33.68 -6.87 -4.25
N LEU A 139 -32.89 -7.00 -3.19
CA LEU A 139 -31.60 -6.32 -3.03
C LEU A 139 -30.41 -7.26 -3.33
N ALA A 140 -30.67 -8.48 -3.80
CA ALA A 140 -29.63 -9.42 -4.17
C ALA A 140 -28.84 -8.89 -5.38
N TRP A 141 -27.50 -8.83 -5.23
CA TRP A 141 -26.64 -8.33 -6.29
C TRP A 141 -25.33 -9.12 -6.33
N ASP A 142 -25.15 -9.89 -7.41
CA ASP A 142 -23.93 -10.64 -7.68
C ASP A 142 -23.01 -9.81 -8.57
N ILE A 143 -21.83 -9.45 -8.04
CA ILE A 143 -20.80 -8.69 -8.76
C ILE A 143 -19.75 -9.59 -9.41
N ASN A 144 -19.93 -10.92 -9.36
CA ASN A 144 -18.91 -11.89 -9.77
C ASN A 144 -17.55 -11.60 -9.11
N LEU A 145 -17.55 -11.66 -7.77
CA LEU A 145 -16.42 -11.20 -6.95
C LEU A 145 -15.07 -11.86 -7.31
N TYR A 146 -15.07 -13.19 -7.57
CA TYR A 146 -13.83 -13.93 -7.72
C TYR A 146 -13.13 -13.63 -9.04
N GLY A 147 -11.82 -13.30 -8.97
CA GLY A 147 -11.01 -12.92 -10.10
C GLY A 147 -10.62 -11.44 -10.08
N PRO A 148 -10.45 -10.81 -11.27
CA PRO A 148 -9.94 -9.44 -11.36
C PRO A 148 -10.83 -8.42 -10.64
N THR A 149 -12.16 -8.59 -10.68
CA THR A 149 -13.11 -7.68 -10.03
C THR A 149 -12.87 -7.60 -8.53
N GLY A 150 -12.82 -8.73 -7.84
CA GLY A 150 -12.58 -8.77 -6.40
C GLY A 150 -11.21 -8.27 -6.01
N ILE A 151 -10.17 -8.62 -6.79
CA ILE A 151 -8.82 -8.11 -6.54
C ILE A 151 -8.82 -6.60 -6.66
N ILE A 152 -9.36 -6.01 -7.74
CA ILE A 152 -9.39 -4.56 -7.93
C ILE A 152 -10.12 -3.86 -6.78
N ILE A 153 -11.29 -4.35 -6.35
CA ILE A 153 -12.05 -3.72 -5.26
C ILE A 153 -11.26 -3.78 -3.94
N ALA A 154 -10.66 -4.93 -3.62
CA ALA A 154 -9.86 -5.10 -2.40
C ALA A 154 -8.62 -4.21 -2.40
N GLU A 155 -7.91 -4.13 -3.54
CA GLU A 155 -6.73 -3.30 -3.72
C GLU A 155 -7.08 -1.81 -3.64
N VAL A 156 -8.15 -1.37 -4.32
CA VAL A 156 -8.62 0.01 -4.24
C VAL A 156 -8.92 0.41 -2.80
N LEU A 157 -9.58 -0.46 -2.04
CA LEU A 157 -9.86 -0.21 -0.63
C LEU A 157 -8.58 -0.06 0.20
N TYR A 158 -7.57 -0.91 -0.07
CA TYR A 158 -6.30 -0.90 0.65
C TYR A 158 -5.44 0.32 0.33
N ILE A 159 -5.29 0.66 -0.96
CA ILE A 159 -4.39 1.76 -1.37
C ILE A 159 -5.05 3.14 -1.29
N PHE A 160 -6.38 3.22 -1.22
CA PHE A 160 -7.13 4.48 -1.13
C PHE A 160 -6.61 5.43 -0.04
N PRO A 161 -6.39 5.01 1.23
CA PRO A 161 -5.91 5.91 2.29
C PRO A 161 -4.53 6.48 2.00
N GLN A 162 -3.59 5.70 1.45
CA GLN A 162 -2.23 6.17 1.13
C GLN A 162 -2.27 7.22 0.02
N VAL A 163 -3.00 6.92 -1.07
CA VAL A 163 -3.21 7.84 -2.19
C VAL A 163 -3.91 9.13 -1.72
N PHE A 164 -4.95 8.97 -0.88
CA PHE A 164 -5.65 10.11 -0.28
C PHE A 164 -4.71 11.00 0.53
N LEU A 165 -3.83 10.45 1.37
CA LEU A 165 -2.89 11.24 2.16
C LEU A 165 -1.96 12.06 1.28
N VAL A 166 -1.37 11.46 0.25
CA VAL A 166 -0.45 12.16 -0.68
C VAL A 166 -1.17 13.30 -1.40
N LEU A 167 -2.37 13.02 -1.97
CA LEU A 167 -3.15 14.02 -2.70
C LEU A 167 -3.71 15.11 -1.78
N ASN A 168 -4.11 14.74 -0.55
CA ASN A 168 -4.60 15.70 0.44
C ASN A 168 -3.49 16.68 0.86
N ILE A 169 -2.25 16.20 1.05
CA ILE A 169 -1.09 17.07 1.31
C ILE A 169 -0.80 17.93 0.09
N ALA A 170 -0.75 17.37 -1.12
CA ALA A 170 -0.50 18.13 -2.33
C ALA A 170 -1.51 19.26 -2.55
N LEU A 171 -2.79 19.02 -2.26
CA LEU A 171 -3.84 20.04 -2.33
C LEU A 171 -3.72 21.11 -1.22
N SER A 172 -3.30 20.73 0.00
CA SER A 172 -3.25 21.64 1.14
C SER A 172 -2.19 22.75 0.99
N VAL A 173 -1.12 22.49 0.25
CA VAL A 173 0.02 23.42 0.08
C VAL A 173 -0.10 24.33 -1.14
N THR A 174 -1.17 24.19 -1.93
CA THR A 174 -1.41 25.07 -3.08
C THR A 174 -1.69 26.50 -2.62
N ASP A 175 -0.94 27.49 -3.15
CA ASP A 175 -1.05 28.89 -2.71
C ASP A 175 -2.39 29.50 -3.15
N TYR A 176 -3.16 30.00 -2.16
CA TYR A 176 -4.45 30.62 -2.36
C TYR A 176 -4.39 31.91 -3.19
N ARG A 177 -3.28 32.63 -3.16
CA ARG A 177 -3.09 33.88 -3.92
C ARG A 177 -3.28 33.67 -5.42
N LEU A 178 -2.92 32.50 -5.95
CA LEU A 178 -3.13 32.17 -7.35
C LEU A 178 -4.63 32.12 -7.70
N TYR A 179 -5.45 31.64 -6.77
CA TYR A 179 -6.91 31.62 -6.95
C TYR A 179 -7.52 33.01 -6.79
N GLU A 180 -7.04 33.83 -5.85
CA GLU A 180 -7.46 35.22 -5.67
C GLU A 180 -7.17 36.03 -6.95
N ALA A 181 -5.96 35.90 -7.51
CA ALA A 181 -5.60 36.55 -8.78
C ALA A 181 -6.49 36.11 -9.97
N ALA A 182 -6.76 34.80 -10.06
CA ALA A 182 -7.63 34.26 -11.08
C ALA A 182 -9.10 34.72 -10.92
N ASP A 183 -9.57 34.89 -9.68
CA ASP A 183 -10.89 35.45 -9.39
C ASP A 183 -11.00 36.91 -9.85
N MET A 184 -9.96 37.72 -9.60
CA MET A 184 -9.92 39.11 -10.08
C MET A 184 -9.92 39.22 -11.60
N LEU A 185 -9.39 38.23 -12.30
CA LEU A 185 -9.41 38.15 -13.77
C LEU A 185 -10.71 37.52 -14.32
N GLY A 186 -11.71 37.24 -13.47
CA GLY A 186 -12.99 36.66 -13.89
C GLY A 186 -12.88 35.20 -14.37
N THR A 187 -11.85 34.47 -14.00
CA THR A 187 -11.60 33.11 -14.48
C THR A 187 -12.61 32.10 -13.90
N SER A 188 -13.23 31.28 -14.75
CA SER A 188 -14.20 30.25 -14.33
C SER A 188 -13.54 29.18 -13.46
N ASN A 189 -14.33 28.49 -12.59
CA ASN A 189 -13.85 27.43 -11.73
C ASN A 189 -13.24 26.25 -12.51
N PHE A 190 -13.80 25.92 -13.68
CA PHE A 190 -13.26 24.90 -14.56
C PHE A 190 -11.87 25.27 -15.08
N ARG A 191 -11.68 26.50 -15.55
CA ARG A 191 -10.38 26.98 -16.01
C ARG A 191 -9.35 27.03 -14.86
N LYS A 192 -9.72 27.49 -13.66
CA LYS A 192 -8.85 27.46 -12.45
C LYS A 192 -8.40 26.03 -12.12
N PHE A 193 -9.28 25.05 -12.27
CA PHE A 193 -8.93 23.67 -12.02
C PHE A 193 -7.79 23.19 -12.92
N PHE A 194 -7.88 23.44 -14.24
CA PHE A 194 -6.85 22.98 -15.19
C PHE A 194 -5.61 23.87 -15.22
N THR A 195 -5.71 25.16 -14.92
CA THR A 195 -4.57 26.09 -15.01
C THR A 195 -3.84 26.30 -13.68
N ILE A 196 -4.49 26.08 -12.54
CA ILE A 196 -3.91 26.30 -11.23
C ILE A 196 -3.85 24.98 -10.43
N THR A 197 -5.02 24.36 -10.17
CA THR A 197 -5.07 23.20 -9.29
C THR A 197 -4.25 22.03 -9.83
N LEU A 198 -4.55 21.55 -11.03
CA LEU A 198 -3.93 20.38 -11.63
C LEU A 198 -2.41 20.54 -11.84
N PRO A 199 -1.88 21.67 -12.38
CA PRO A 199 -0.45 21.85 -12.53
C PRO A 199 0.32 21.88 -11.19
N ASN A 200 -0.27 22.47 -10.13
CA ASN A 200 0.38 22.54 -8.83
C ASN A 200 0.48 21.18 -8.12
N ILE A 201 -0.49 20.28 -8.37
CA ILE A 201 -0.52 18.95 -7.72
C ILE A 201 -0.03 17.83 -8.62
N LYS A 202 0.47 18.12 -9.84
CA LYS A 202 0.91 17.11 -10.81
C LYS A 202 1.90 16.09 -10.25
N TYR A 203 2.85 16.55 -9.45
CA TYR A 203 3.82 15.67 -8.81
C TYR A 203 3.17 14.79 -7.74
N GLY A 204 2.17 15.30 -7.03
CA GLY A 204 1.34 14.51 -6.12
C GLY A 204 0.57 13.40 -6.84
N PHE A 205 0.02 13.66 -8.04
CA PHE A 205 -0.61 12.63 -8.86
C PHE A 205 0.36 11.55 -9.30
N ILE A 206 1.55 11.95 -9.81
CA ILE A 206 2.57 10.99 -10.25
C ILE A 206 3.04 10.12 -9.08
N SER A 207 3.35 10.74 -7.94
CA SER A 207 3.78 10.01 -6.73
C SER A 207 2.68 9.09 -6.22
N SER A 208 1.42 9.54 -6.19
CA SER A 208 0.26 8.71 -5.83
C SER A 208 0.10 7.49 -6.74
N PHE A 209 0.27 7.67 -8.06
CA PHE A 209 0.22 6.55 -9.00
C PHE A 209 1.33 5.54 -8.75
N ILE A 210 2.55 6.01 -8.54
CA ILE A 210 3.72 5.14 -8.31
C ILE A 210 3.55 4.35 -7.01
N ILE A 211 3.14 5.01 -5.92
CA ILE A 211 2.90 4.37 -4.62
C ILE A 211 1.79 3.32 -4.76
N ALA A 212 0.65 3.70 -5.35
CA ALA A 212 -0.47 2.79 -5.58
C ALA A 212 -0.07 1.58 -6.42
N PHE A 213 0.69 1.82 -7.51
CA PHE A 213 1.17 0.78 -8.40
C PHE A 213 2.10 -0.20 -7.69
N ILE A 214 3.09 0.29 -6.92
CA ILE A 214 4.02 -0.57 -6.18
C ILE A 214 3.27 -1.41 -5.17
N LEU A 215 2.39 -0.81 -4.36
CA LEU A 215 1.64 -1.52 -3.32
C LEU A 215 0.77 -2.62 -3.90
N THR A 216 0.00 -2.34 -4.96
CA THR A 216 -0.85 -3.35 -5.62
C THR A 216 -0.02 -4.39 -6.37
N PHE A 217 1.08 -3.96 -7.06
CA PHE A 217 1.93 -4.87 -7.84
C PHE A 217 2.55 -5.95 -6.97
N THR A 218 2.82 -5.64 -5.71
CA THR A 218 3.50 -6.52 -4.76
C THR A 218 2.57 -7.18 -3.76
N ASP A 219 1.27 -6.85 -3.78
CA ASP A 219 0.34 -7.44 -2.81
C ASP A 219 0.05 -8.91 -3.09
N PHE A 220 0.02 -9.65 -2.01
CA PHE A 220 -0.33 -11.06 -2.00
C PHE A 220 -1.71 -11.31 -1.37
N GLY A 221 -2.07 -10.51 -0.37
CA GLY A 221 -3.16 -10.80 0.53
C GLY A 221 -4.53 -10.79 -0.15
N ALA A 222 -4.85 -9.74 -0.87
CA ALA A 222 -6.11 -9.63 -1.59
C ALA A 222 -6.21 -10.67 -2.73
N PRO A 223 -5.21 -10.82 -3.64
CA PRO A 223 -5.25 -11.85 -4.68
C PRO A 223 -5.39 -13.27 -4.13
N LYS A 224 -4.78 -13.58 -2.99
CA LYS A 224 -4.88 -14.91 -2.36
C LYS A 224 -6.30 -15.24 -1.93
N VAL A 225 -7.07 -14.25 -1.48
CA VAL A 225 -8.42 -14.46 -0.93
C VAL A 225 -9.49 -14.40 -2.02
N VAL A 226 -9.46 -13.37 -2.87
CA VAL A 226 -10.53 -13.11 -3.86
C VAL A 226 -10.12 -13.43 -5.30
N GLY A 227 -8.86 -13.82 -5.54
CA GLY A 227 -8.35 -14.05 -6.89
C GLY A 227 -8.96 -15.27 -7.59
N GLY A 228 -9.39 -16.30 -6.84
CA GLY A 228 -9.87 -17.55 -7.45
C GLY A 228 -8.81 -18.17 -8.37
N ASN A 229 -9.14 -18.33 -9.64
CA ASN A 229 -8.21 -18.86 -10.66
C ASN A 229 -7.40 -17.77 -11.38
N TYR A 230 -7.51 -16.51 -10.98
CA TYR A 230 -6.79 -15.40 -11.59
C TYR A 230 -5.42 -15.22 -10.93
N SER A 231 -4.39 -15.80 -11.55
CA SER A 231 -3.02 -15.78 -11.02
C SER A 231 -2.35 -14.43 -11.20
N VAL A 232 -1.65 -13.97 -10.17
CA VAL A 232 -0.75 -12.81 -10.19
C VAL A 232 0.63 -13.22 -9.67
N LEU A 233 1.67 -12.43 -9.97
CA LEU A 233 3.06 -12.74 -9.62
C LEU A 233 3.26 -13.04 -8.12
N ALA A 234 2.66 -12.26 -7.24
CA ALA A 234 2.81 -12.47 -5.79
C ALA A 234 2.22 -13.83 -5.34
N THR A 235 1.09 -14.26 -5.92
CA THR A 235 0.54 -15.60 -5.65
C THR A 235 1.40 -16.70 -6.26
N ASP A 236 2.04 -16.45 -7.41
CA ASP A 236 2.95 -17.40 -8.03
C ASP A 236 4.20 -17.65 -7.16
N VAL A 237 4.78 -16.61 -6.54
CA VAL A 237 5.87 -16.80 -5.57
C VAL A 237 5.44 -17.78 -4.48
N TYR A 238 4.26 -17.58 -3.89
CA TYR A 238 3.75 -18.45 -2.85
C TYR A 238 3.55 -19.89 -3.33
N ILE A 239 2.97 -20.07 -4.51
CA ILE A 239 2.73 -21.41 -5.09
C ILE A 239 4.07 -22.12 -5.37
N LYS A 240 5.08 -21.41 -5.89
CA LYS A 240 6.39 -22.00 -6.19
C LYS A 240 7.14 -22.37 -4.91
N VAL A 241 7.20 -21.45 -3.93
CA VAL A 241 7.96 -21.66 -2.70
C VAL A 241 7.25 -22.64 -1.76
N VAL A 242 6.01 -22.33 -1.37
CA VAL A 242 5.28 -23.10 -0.35
C VAL A 242 4.56 -24.31 -0.94
N GLY A 243 3.91 -24.12 -2.10
CA GLY A 243 3.12 -25.18 -2.74
C GLY A 243 3.95 -26.25 -3.44
N GLN A 244 5.05 -25.85 -4.10
CA GLN A 244 5.87 -26.76 -4.91
C GLN A 244 7.27 -27.00 -4.32
N ASN A 245 7.61 -26.38 -3.18
CA ASN A 245 8.94 -26.45 -2.57
C ASN A 245 10.08 -26.13 -3.55
N ASN A 246 9.82 -25.23 -4.52
CA ASN A 246 10.78 -24.82 -5.54
C ASN A 246 11.30 -23.42 -5.24
N MET A 247 12.30 -23.35 -4.36
CA MET A 247 12.93 -22.10 -3.94
C MET A 247 13.63 -21.37 -5.07
N ALA A 248 14.24 -22.10 -6.00
CA ALA A 248 14.96 -21.52 -7.13
C ALA A 248 13.99 -20.75 -8.07
N MET A 249 12.88 -21.38 -8.44
CA MET A 249 11.87 -20.73 -9.27
C MET A 249 11.14 -19.61 -8.52
N GLY A 250 10.88 -19.77 -7.21
CA GLY A 250 10.36 -18.71 -6.36
C GLY A 250 11.26 -17.48 -6.35
N ALA A 251 12.57 -17.67 -6.30
CA ALA A 251 13.56 -16.58 -6.37
C ALA A 251 13.52 -15.84 -7.73
N VAL A 252 13.36 -16.55 -8.84
CA VAL A 252 13.18 -15.95 -10.18
C VAL A 252 11.94 -15.06 -10.22
N VAL A 253 10.78 -15.59 -9.81
CA VAL A 253 9.53 -14.82 -9.80
C VAL A 253 9.66 -13.58 -8.91
N SER A 254 10.33 -13.71 -7.77
CA SER A 254 10.58 -12.61 -6.84
C SER A 254 11.46 -11.52 -7.44
N ILE A 255 12.48 -11.88 -8.22
CA ILE A 255 13.31 -10.90 -8.94
C ILE A 255 12.47 -10.18 -10.01
N ILE A 256 11.63 -10.90 -10.75
CA ILE A 256 10.74 -10.31 -11.74
C ILE A 256 9.74 -9.34 -11.07
N LEU A 257 9.23 -9.67 -9.89
CA LEU A 257 8.38 -8.80 -9.09
C LEU A 257 9.13 -7.56 -8.57
N LEU A 258 10.42 -7.70 -8.26
CA LEU A 258 11.27 -6.63 -7.72
C LEU A 258 11.60 -5.55 -8.76
N ILE A 259 11.89 -5.93 -10.01
CA ILE A 259 12.37 -5.00 -11.05
C ILE A 259 11.41 -3.82 -11.28
N PRO A 260 10.10 -4.01 -11.58
CA PRO A 260 9.18 -2.89 -11.76
C PRO A 260 9.03 -2.03 -10.52
N SER A 261 9.05 -2.64 -9.33
CA SER A 261 8.94 -1.94 -8.04
C SER A 261 10.13 -1.01 -7.81
N VAL A 262 11.35 -1.48 -8.05
CA VAL A 262 12.57 -0.66 -7.94
C VAL A 262 12.57 0.48 -8.96
N ILE A 263 12.19 0.21 -10.21
CA ILE A 263 12.10 1.24 -11.26
C ILE A 263 11.09 2.32 -10.86
N ALA A 264 9.90 1.91 -10.45
CA ALA A 264 8.84 2.82 -10.01
C ALA A 264 9.29 3.66 -8.81
N PHE A 265 9.95 3.04 -7.83
CA PHE A 265 10.52 3.72 -6.67
C PHE A 265 11.59 4.77 -7.06
N LEU A 266 12.51 4.44 -7.96
CA LEU A 266 13.54 5.39 -8.43
C LEU A 266 12.92 6.59 -9.17
N ILE A 267 11.84 6.37 -9.90
CA ILE A 267 11.07 7.45 -10.52
C ILE A 267 10.41 8.32 -9.45
N ASP A 268 9.77 7.72 -8.43
CA ASP A 268 9.12 8.45 -7.35
C ASP A 268 10.09 9.33 -6.56
N GLN A 269 11.28 8.86 -6.26
CA GLN A 269 12.36 9.63 -5.63
C GLN A 269 12.70 10.91 -6.42
N LYS A 270 12.76 10.82 -7.75
CA LYS A 270 13.02 11.99 -8.62
C LYS A 270 11.82 12.96 -8.60
N VAL A 271 10.61 12.43 -8.55
CA VAL A 271 9.36 13.21 -8.52
C VAL A 271 9.23 13.96 -7.19
N GLN A 272 9.46 13.30 -6.06
CA GLN A 272 9.39 13.91 -4.72
C GLN A 272 10.40 15.05 -4.53
N LYS A 273 11.63 14.92 -5.07
CA LYS A 273 12.60 16.02 -5.06
C LYS A 273 12.11 17.27 -5.78
N LYS A 274 11.35 17.13 -6.87
CA LYS A 274 10.74 18.26 -7.58
C LYS A 274 9.56 18.85 -6.83
N GLN A 275 8.82 18.04 -6.10
CA GLN A 275 7.69 18.48 -5.28
C GLN A 275 8.15 19.33 -4.08
N SER A 276 9.23 18.94 -3.40
CA SER A 276 9.77 19.66 -2.24
C SER A 276 10.21 21.10 -2.57
N VAL A 277 10.63 21.36 -3.81
CA VAL A 277 11.02 22.71 -4.28
C VAL A 277 9.81 23.65 -4.42
N VAL A 278 8.61 23.11 -4.64
CA VAL A 278 7.37 23.87 -4.79
C VAL A 278 6.78 24.32 -3.45
N PHE A 279 7.20 23.68 -2.34
CA PHE A 279 6.77 24.05 -1.00
C PHE A 279 7.42 25.37 -0.53
N ASN A 280 6.75 26.49 -0.75
CA ASN A 280 7.18 27.76 -0.19
C ASN A 280 6.56 27.98 1.19
N ALA A 281 7.40 28.24 2.21
CA ALA A 281 6.97 28.53 3.58
C ALA A 281 6.04 29.77 3.71
N LYS A 282 5.83 30.52 2.63
CA LYS A 282 4.99 31.74 2.55
C LYS A 282 3.66 31.52 1.83
N SER A 283 3.26 30.27 1.49
CA SER A 283 1.98 30.02 0.80
C SER A 283 0.80 30.27 1.74
N LYS A 284 -0.23 30.98 1.23
CA LYS A 284 -1.48 31.22 1.96
C LYS A 284 -2.38 30.00 1.85
N VAL A 285 -2.86 29.49 2.98
CA VAL A 285 -3.78 28.34 3.00
C VAL A 285 -5.07 28.66 2.23
N TYR A 286 -5.56 27.71 1.46
CA TYR A 286 -6.78 27.86 0.68
C TYR A 286 -8.01 28.00 1.59
N VAL A 287 -8.80 29.06 1.36
CA VAL A 287 -10.07 29.31 2.06
C VAL A 287 -11.23 29.00 1.11
N PRO A 288 -11.98 27.91 1.36
CA PRO A 288 -13.10 27.54 0.47
C PRO A 288 -14.27 28.54 0.60
N LYS A 289 -14.78 29.01 -0.52
CA LYS A 289 -16.03 29.77 -0.59
C LYS A 289 -17.22 28.80 -0.51
N LYS A 290 -18.31 29.19 0.14
CA LYS A 290 -19.53 28.38 0.23
C LYS A 290 -20.18 28.24 -1.16
N ASP A 291 -20.51 27.00 -1.53
CA ASP A 291 -21.22 26.64 -2.74
C ASP A 291 -22.08 25.40 -2.44
N ASN A 292 -23.40 25.62 -2.37
CA ASN A 292 -24.31 24.60 -1.86
C ASN A 292 -24.34 23.34 -2.77
N LEU A 293 -24.35 23.50 -4.10
CA LEU A 293 -24.40 22.35 -5.04
C LEU A 293 -23.13 21.52 -4.95
N ARG A 294 -21.97 22.17 -5.02
CA ARG A 294 -20.68 21.52 -4.88
C ARG A 294 -20.56 20.82 -3.52
N ASP A 295 -20.87 21.54 -2.44
CA ASP A 295 -20.69 21.02 -1.07
C ASP A 295 -21.64 19.85 -0.82
N THR A 296 -22.89 19.87 -1.33
CA THR A 296 -23.81 18.73 -1.25
C THR A 296 -23.31 17.52 -2.03
N PHE A 297 -22.79 17.71 -3.26
CA PHE A 297 -22.23 16.62 -4.06
C PHE A 297 -21.08 15.94 -3.30
N TYR A 298 -20.12 16.70 -2.79
CA TYR A 298 -18.99 16.14 -2.05
C TYR A 298 -19.41 15.51 -0.71
N TYR A 299 -20.42 16.06 -0.05
CA TYR A 299 -20.96 15.47 1.18
C TYR A 299 -21.55 14.08 0.91
N ILE A 300 -22.38 13.94 -0.10
CA ILE A 300 -22.96 12.65 -0.51
C ILE A 300 -21.86 11.68 -0.92
N TYR A 301 -20.92 12.12 -1.76
CA TYR A 301 -19.82 11.29 -2.22
C TYR A 301 -18.97 10.75 -1.07
N MET A 302 -18.53 11.63 -0.16
CA MET A 302 -17.72 11.21 1.00
C MET A 302 -18.50 10.30 1.94
N THR A 303 -19.81 10.55 2.11
CA THR A 303 -20.67 9.68 2.92
C THR A 303 -20.75 8.29 2.32
N LEU A 304 -20.92 8.14 0.99
CA LEU A 304 -20.98 6.83 0.33
C LEU A 304 -19.67 6.06 0.48
N ILE A 305 -18.52 6.72 0.28
CA ILE A 305 -17.20 6.08 0.49
C ILE A 305 -17.04 5.64 1.96
N CYS A 306 -17.37 6.50 2.91
CA CYS A 306 -17.28 6.16 4.34
C CYS A 306 -18.23 5.04 4.74
N LEU A 307 -19.46 5.02 4.23
CA LEU A 307 -20.40 3.93 4.45
C LEU A 307 -19.88 2.60 3.91
N PHE A 308 -19.28 2.60 2.71
CA PHE A 308 -18.64 1.41 2.15
C PHE A 308 -17.48 0.93 3.04
N VAL A 309 -16.59 1.81 3.44
CA VAL A 309 -15.48 1.47 4.36
C VAL A 309 -16.03 0.89 5.67
N ILE A 310 -16.98 1.56 6.31
CA ILE A 310 -17.58 1.09 7.57
C ILE A 310 -18.25 -0.28 7.37
N SER A 311 -18.97 -0.51 6.26
CA SER A 311 -19.65 -1.79 6.00
C SER A 311 -18.67 -2.96 5.92
N VAL A 312 -17.47 -2.74 5.35
CA VAL A 312 -16.39 -3.74 5.30
C VAL A 312 -15.94 -4.11 6.73
N PHE A 313 -15.68 -3.12 7.58
CA PHE A 313 -15.25 -3.37 8.96
C PHE A 313 -16.37 -3.98 9.83
N VAL A 314 -17.60 -3.50 9.67
CA VAL A 314 -18.78 -4.07 10.37
C VAL A 314 -18.98 -5.53 9.97
N THR A 315 -18.84 -5.87 8.70
CA THR A 315 -18.99 -7.27 8.24
C THR A 315 -17.98 -8.18 8.91
N ILE A 316 -16.70 -7.79 8.98
CA ILE A 316 -15.68 -8.56 9.67
C ILE A 316 -15.98 -8.68 11.16
N PHE A 317 -16.35 -7.57 11.79
CA PHE A 317 -16.69 -7.56 13.22
C PHE A 317 -17.87 -8.49 13.51
N VAL A 318 -18.95 -8.35 12.77
CA VAL A 318 -20.15 -9.21 12.94
C VAL A 318 -19.80 -10.67 12.66
N SER A 319 -19.07 -10.98 11.60
CA SER A 319 -18.69 -12.36 11.28
C SER A 319 -17.79 -12.98 12.35
N ALA A 320 -16.87 -12.22 12.93
CA ALA A 320 -15.99 -12.69 14.01
C ALA A 320 -16.76 -13.12 15.26
N PHE A 321 -17.84 -12.40 15.57
CA PHE A 321 -18.70 -12.69 16.73
C PHE A 321 -19.94 -13.53 16.40
N SER A 322 -20.10 -13.97 15.16
CA SER A 322 -21.18 -14.89 14.75
C SER A 322 -20.77 -16.33 14.97
N LYS A 323 -21.72 -17.17 15.37
CA LYS A 323 -21.47 -18.61 15.59
C LYS A 323 -21.09 -19.34 14.31
N LEU A 324 -21.74 -19.03 13.20
CA LEU A 324 -21.46 -19.59 11.88
C LEU A 324 -21.97 -18.65 10.77
N TRP A 325 -21.07 -17.85 10.16
CA TRP A 325 -21.42 -17.02 9.02
C TRP A 325 -21.67 -17.86 7.76
N PRO A 326 -22.69 -17.61 6.96
CA PRO A 326 -23.81 -16.67 7.12
C PRO A 326 -25.06 -17.26 7.81
N TYR A 327 -25.01 -18.51 8.25
CA TYR A 327 -26.18 -19.34 8.62
C TYR A 327 -26.71 -19.06 10.04
N ASP A 328 -25.81 -18.74 10.96
CA ASP A 328 -26.15 -18.50 12.37
C ASP A 328 -25.39 -17.28 12.89
N LEU A 329 -26.08 -16.14 12.90
CA LEU A 329 -25.54 -14.85 13.34
C LEU A 329 -25.66 -14.63 14.86
N THR A 330 -26.06 -15.63 15.63
CA THR A 330 -26.10 -15.50 17.10
C THR A 330 -24.72 -15.22 17.64
N PHE A 331 -24.63 -14.35 18.65
CA PHE A 331 -23.38 -13.97 19.27
C PHE A 331 -22.66 -15.18 19.85
N SER A 332 -21.38 -15.34 19.50
CA SER A 332 -20.54 -16.43 19.95
C SER A 332 -19.07 -16.03 19.99
N LEU A 333 -18.36 -16.46 21.02
CA LEU A 333 -16.91 -16.37 21.12
C LEU A 333 -16.21 -17.64 20.62
N LYS A 334 -16.93 -18.55 19.94
CA LYS A 334 -16.38 -19.82 19.43
C LYS A 334 -15.20 -19.60 18.48
N ASN A 335 -15.31 -18.58 17.62
CA ASN A 335 -14.27 -18.25 16.65
C ASN A 335 -12.95 -17.77 17.28
N PHE A 336 -12.95 -17.43 18.57
CA PHE A 336 -11.76 -17.05 19.34
C PHE A 336 -11.15 -18.23 20.13
N LYS A 337 -11.80 -19.40 20.10
CA LYS A 337 -11.36 -20.61 20.79
C LYS A 337 -10.69 -21.56 19.80
N PHE A 338 -9.46 -21.25 19.38
CA PHE A 338 -8.65 -22.16 18.54
C PHE A 338 -7.82 -23.06 19.42
N TYR A 339 -8.29 -24.29 19.67
CA TYR A 339 -7.63 -25.21 20.61
C TYR A 339 -6.59 -26.13 19.98
N ASP A 340 -6.51 -26.29 18.65
CA ASP A 340 -5.94 -27.50 18.07
C ASP A 340 -4.65 -27.37 17.26
N TYR A 341 -4.01 -26.20 17.15
CA TYR A 341 -2.74 -26.08 16.46
C TYR A 341 -1.68 -25.40 17.32
N ASN A 342 -0.64 -26.14 17.69
CA ASN A 342 0.66 -25.65 18.26
C ASN A 342 0.59 -24.49 19.29
N GLY A 343 -0.29 -24.58 20.28
CA GLY A 343 -0.39 -23.58 21.35
C GLY A 343 -1.52 -22.57 21.24
N GLY A 344 -2.36 -22.65 20.22
CA GLY A 344 -3.61 -21.87 20.07
C GLY A 344 -3.40 -20.40 19.70
N VAL A 345 -4.51 -19.69 19.52
CA VAL A 345 -4.55 -18.26 19.12
C VAL A 345 -3.78 -17.36 20.06
N ALA A 346 -3.78 -17.66 21.38
CA ALA A 346 -3.06 -16.86 22.36
C ALA A 346 -1.55 -16.81 22.08
N LEU A 347 -0.96 -17.93 21.64
CA LEU A 347 0.46 -17.97 21.28
C LEU A 347 0.75 -17.19 20.00
N PHE A 348 -0.07 -17.35 18.96
CA PHE A 348 0.08 -16.59 17.72
C PHE A 348 -0.08 -15.09 17.95
N PHE A 349 -1.10 -14.69 18.73
CA PHE A 349 -1.30 -13.29 19.10
C PHE A 349 -0.12 -12.73 19.89
N LYS A 350 0.36 -13.47 20.92
CA LYS A 350 1.52 -13.08 21.72
C LYS A 350 2.75 -12.91 20.85
N ASN A 351 3.05 -13.87 19.99
CA ASN A 351 4.22 -13.80 19.10
C ASN A 351 4.13 -12.62 18.13
N SER A 352 2.97 -12.44 17.49
CA SER A 352 2.75 -11.31 16.59
C SER A 352 2.86 -9.96 17.31
N PHE A 353 2.32 -9.86 18.53
CA PHE A 353 2.40 -8.65 19.33
C PHE A 353 3.85 -8.33 19.76
N ILE A 354 4.60 -9.33 20.21
CA ILE A 354 6.02 -9.17 20.57
C ILE A 354 6.82 -8.74 19.33
N LEU A 355 6.63 -9.39 18.18
CA LEU A 355 7.30 -9.03 16.93
C LEU A 355 6.96 -7.60 16.51
N ALA A 356 5.69 -7.22 16.56
CA ALA A 356 5.27 -5.86 16.22
C ALA A 356 5.88 -4.81 17.15
N LEU A 357 5.89 -5.09 18.48
CA LEU A 357 6.49 -4.19 19.47
C LEU A 357 8.00 -4.03 19.26
N LEU A 358 8.72 -5.14 19.13
CA LEU A 358 10.16 -5.12 18.91
C LEU A 358 10.52 -4.45 17.59
N SER A 359 9.83 -4.78 16.51
CA SER A 359 10.03 -4.16 15.20
C SER A 359 9.72 -2.66 15.24
N GLY A 360 8.65 -2.25 15.94
CA GLY A 360 8.30 -0.85 16.12
C GLY A 360 9.38 -0.06 16.87
N ILE A 361 9.86 -0.58 18.00
CA ILE A 361 10.88 0.07 18.82
C ILE A 361 12.22 0.12 18.07
N LEU A 362 12.71 -1.04 17.61
CA LEU A 362 14.02 -1.15 16.96
C LEU A 362 14.02 -0.39 15.62
N GLY A 363 12.96 -0.53 14.82
CA GLY A 363 12.81 0.16 13.55
C GLY A 363 12.78 1.67 13.72
N THR A 364 12.00 2.19 14.69
CA THR A 364 11.95 3.63 14.99
C THR A 364 13.32 4.13 15.46
N PHE A 365 13.98 3.41 16.34
CA PHE A 365 15.32 3.78 16.83
C PHE A 365 16.32 3.84 15.67
N MET A 366 16.38 2.81 14.83
CA MET A 366 17.32 2.74 13.70
C MET A 366 17.03 3.83 12.66
N THR A 367 15.75 4.07 12.34
CA THR A 367 15.35 5.12 11.38
C THR A 367 15.67 6.51 11.92
N PHE A 368 15.38 6.77 13.20
CA PHE A 368 15.69 8.04 13.84
C PHE A 368 17.20 8.30 13.88
N MET A 369 17.99 7.30 14.30
CA MET A 369 19.45 7.41 14.35
C MET A 369 20.05 7.63 12.98
N SER A 370 19.55 6.93 11.95
CA SER A 370 19.98 7.13 10.56
C SER A 370 19.72 8.56 10.09
N ALA A 371 18.49 9.06 10.30
CA ALA A 371 18.10 10.42 9.92
C ALA A 371 18.93 11.48 10.69
N TYR A 372 19.08 11.31 12.00
CA TYR A 372 19.84 12.20 12.86
C TYR A 372 21.30 12.32 12.41
N LEU A 373 21.97 11.19 12.18
CA LEU A 373 23.38 11.19 11.76
C LEU A 373 23.58 11.83 10.39
N ILE A 374 22.64 11.61 9.43
CA ILE A 374 22.72 12.20 8.11
C ILE A 374 22.52 13.73 8.16
N GLU A 375 21.54 14.20 8.96
CA GLU A 375 21.17 15.64 8.96
C GLU A 375 22.10 16.49 9.83
N LYS A 376 22.75 15.93 10.86
CA LYS A 376 23.66 16.65 11.76
C LYS A 376 25.10 16.78 11.26
N LYS A 377 25.43 16.20 10.09
CA LYS A 377 26.73 16.38 9.46
C LYS A 377 26.72 17.56 8.48
N GLU A 378 27.70 18.44 8.59
CA GLU A 378 27.86 19.56 7.66
C GLU A 378 28.25 19.09 6.25
N LYS A 379 29.10 18.05 6.15
CA LYS A 379 29.49 17.44 4.88
C LYS A 379 29.01 16.00 4.80
N LYS A 380 28.10 15.73 3.85
CA LYS A 380 27.56 14.38 3.61
C LYS A 380 28.62 13.52 2.91
N THR A 381 28.98 12.40 3.52
CA THR A 381 29.93 11.41 3.01
C THR A 381 29.24 10.41 2.08
N ILE A 382 30.02 9.54 1.44
CA ILE A 382 29.48 8.41 0.64
C ILE A 382 28.68 7.46 1.56
N ALA A 383 29.16 7.22 2.78
CA ALA A 383 28.46 6.39 3.76
C ALA A 383 27.07 6.94 4.10
N ASP A 384 26.91 8.24 4.27
CA ASP A 384 25.62 8.87 4.54
C ASP A 384 24.64 8.70 3.37
N LYS A 385 25.12 8.80 2.13
CA LYS A 385 24.31 8.53 0.93
C LYS A 385 23.90 7.06 0.83
N MET A 386 24.78 6.15 1.21
CA MET A 386 24.48 4.71 1.25
C MET A 386 23.45 4.36 2.34
N ILE A 387 23.60 4.92 3.55
CA ILE A 387 22.59 4.75 4.61
C ILE A 387 21.23 5.26 4.15
N TYR A 388 21.17 6.46 3.57
CA TYR A 388 19.93 7.02 3.03
C TYR A 388 19.31 6.07 1.98
N PHE A 389 20.12 5.60 1.03
CA PHE A 389 19.67 4.68 0.00
C PHE A 389 19.15 3.37 0.61
N LEU A 390 19.94 2.70 1.47
CA LEU A 390 19.56 1.44 2.11
C LEU A 390 18.33 1.59 3.00
N SER A 391 18.17 2.70 3.72
CA SER A 391 16.99 2.95 4.56
C SER A 391 15.68 3.06 3.75
N ILE A 392 15.76 3.42 2.49
CA ILE A 392 14.60 3.62 1.63
C ILE A 392 14.32 2.39 0.75
N VAL A 393 15.34 1.59 0.41
CA VAL A 393 15.19 0.38 -0.41
C VAL A 393 14.06 -0.55 0.07
N PRO A 394 13.84 -0.79 1.38
CA PRO A 394 12.75 -1.63 1.84
C PRO A 394 11.35 -1.19 1.40
N LEU A 395 11.14 0.09 1.09
CA LEU A 395 9.87 0.58 0.55
C LEU A 395 9.57 0.05 -0.86
N ALA A 396 10.62 -0.30 -1.61
CA ALA A 396 10.51 -0.87 -2.95
C ALA A 396 10.48 -2.41 -2.94
N LEU A 397 10.77 -3.04 -1.78
CA LEU A 397 10.85 -4.49 -1.67
C LEU A 397 9.46 -5.08 -1.39
N PRO A 398 9.00 -6.04 -2.20
CA PRO A 398 7.77 -6.77 -1.91
C PRO A 398 7.85 -7.54 -0.60
N GLY A 399 6.82 -7.44 0.24
CA GLY A 399 6.77 -8.20 1.50
C GLY A 399 6.88 -9.72 1.32
N MET A 400 6.44 -10.23 0.16
CA MET A 400 6.55 -11.65 -0.20
C MET A 400 7.98 -12.16 -0.37
N LEU A 401 8.97 -11.27 -0.59
CA LEU A 401 10.38 -11.68 -0.68
C LEU A 401 10.89 -12.31 0.63
N SER A 402 10.30 -11.95 1.76
CA SER A 402 10.67 -12.51 3.05
C SER A 402 10.35 -14.01 3.18
N LEU A 403 9.38 -14.54 2.41
CA LEU A 403 9.06 -15.98 2.41
C LEU A 403 10.19 -16.88 1.89
N ILE A 404 11.14 -16.34 1.16
CA ILE A 404 12.27 -17.11 0.60
C ILE A 404 13.39 -17.26 1.65
N HIS A 405 13.31 -16.52 2.74
CA HIS A 405 14.31 -16.54 3.82
C HIS A 405 13.93 -17.43 5.01
N ILE A 406 12.73 -18.01 4.98
CA ILE A 406 12.27 -19.02 5.94
C ILE A 406 12.65 -20.41 5.43
#